data_417facb766059f9e7478372d6a2f3b0c
#
_entry.id   417facb766059f9e7478372d6a2f3b0c
#
_cell.length_a   1.000
_cell.length_b   1.000
_cell.length_c   1.000
_cell.angle_alpha   90.00
_cell.angle_beta   90.00
_cell.angle_gamma   90.00
#
_symmetry.space_group_name_H-M   'P 1'
#
loop_
_entity.id
_entity.type
_entity.pdbx_description
1 polymer ?
#
loop_
_entity_poly.entity_id
_entity_poly.type
_entity_poly.pdbx_seq_one_letter_code
_entity_poly.pdbx_strand_id
1 'polypeptide(L)'
;MKRILLLPLVALLFSCGGTTGKYEKLIADVVQTDGKGTKYDLNFKADNLEEIRQITVADSIQIIADAFNADKDKKRAQLQQSLTRNQESLDKEKNSRYPGKTMMTFYQKNVDRYTHLIDSLEQTARAKTARYESRDNNEILAVVVRCTYTIDEQLTNKRATETFDFVLSPDGTKCYSQKRVKE
;
A
#
# COMPACT_ATOMS: atom_id res chain seq x y z
N MET A 1 5.25 55.53 28.86
CA MET A 1 4.24 54.49 29.08
C MET A 1 4.58 53.29 28.21
N LYS A 2 5.21 52.26 28.84
CA LYS A 2 5.62 51.02 28.15
C LYS A 2 4.44 50.03 28.22
N ARG A 3 3.83 49.73 27.07
CA ARG A 3 2.78 48.68 27.00
C ARG A 3 3.49 47.32 26.88
N ILE A 4 3.42 46.53 27.94
CA ILE A 4 3.85 45.13 27.96
C ILE A 4 2.73 44.33 27.30
N LEU A 5 3.00 43.82 26.10
CA LEU A 5 2.17 42.83 25.43
C LEU A 5 2.42 41.46 26.08
N LEU A 6 1.50 41.04 26.94
CA LEU A 6 1.41 39.67 27.43
C LEU A 6 0.89 38.78 26.29
N LEU A 7 1.78 38.02 25.66
CA LEU A 7 1.40 36.91 24.79
C LEU A 7 0.87 35.77 25.68
N PRO A 8 -0.33 35.26 25.44
CA PRO A 8 -0.79 34.06 26.12
C PRO A 8 0.00 32.87 25.58
N LEU A 9 0.83 32.30 26.43
CA LEU A 9 1.46 31.00 26.22
C LEU A 9 0.33 29.95 26.23
N VAL A 10 -0.18 29.60 25.05
CA VAL A 10 -1.10 28.46 24.89
C VAL A 10 -0.26 27.20 25.09
N ALA A 11 -0.21 26.72 26.31
CA ALA A 11 0.23 25.40 26.66
C ALA A 11 -0.77 24.41 26.02
N LEU A 12 -0.46 23.86 24.87
CA LEU A 12 -1.12 22.69 24.34
C LEU A 12 -0.82 21.53 25.31
N LEU A 13 -1.69 21.34 26.26
CA LEU A 13 -1.78 20.13 27.05
C LEU A 13 -2.21 19.02 26.09
N PHE A 14 -1.25 18.34 25.50
CA PHE A 14 -1.49 17.05 24.87
C PHE A 14 -2.04 16.12 25.95
N SER A 15 -3.36 15.98 25.93
CA SER A 15 -4.06 14.98 26.73
C SER A 15 -3.63 13.60 26.25
N CYS A 16 -2.57 13.10 26.85
CA CYS A 16 -2.00 11.77 26.59
C CYS A 16 -2.82 10.72 27.35
N GLY A 17 -4.05 10.41 26.90
CA GLY A 17 -4.87 9.49 27.69
C GLY A 17 -5.92 8.63 26.99
N GLY A 18 -6.37 8.96 25.78
CA GLY A 18 -7.54 8.28 25.21
C GLY A 18 -7.30 7.41 23.97
N THR A 19 -6.50 7.86 23.02
CA THR A 19 -6.31 7.18 21.74
C THR A 19 -5.02 6.38 21.65
N THR A 20 -3.97 6.79 22.33
CA THR A 20 -2.65 6.13 22.33
C THR A 20 -2.68 4.78 23.02
N GLY A 21 -3.42 4.62 24.11
CA GLY A 21 -3.45 3.36 24.88
C GLY A 21 -4.05 2.18 24.13
N LYS A 22 -5.02 2.42 23.20
CA LYS A 22 -5.57 1.33 22.37
C LYS A 22 -4.55 0.83 21.32
N TYR A 23 -3.79 1.76 20.74
CA TYR A 23 -2.75 1.40 19.77
C TYR A 23 -1.57 0.72 20.43
N GLU A 24 -1.14 1.19 21.60
CA GLU A 24 -0.07 0.56 22.37
C GLU A 24 -0.37 -0.91 22.67
N LYS A 25 -1.59 -1.20 23.15
CA LYS A 25 -2.02 -2.58 23.43
C LYS A 25 -2.00 -3.45 22.19
N LEU A 26 -2.51 -2.93 21.06
CA LEU A 26 -2.51 -3.67 19.78
C LEU A 26 -1.08 -3.91 19.28
N ILE A 27 -0.22 -2.90 19.35
CA ILE A 27 1.19 -3.01 18.94
C ILE A 27 1.91 -4.03 19.81
N ALA A 28 1.73 -3.99 21.13
CA ALA A 28 2.29 -4.98 22.05
C ALA A 28 1.85 -6.39 21.69
N ASP A 29 0.58 -6.60 21.38
CA ASP A 29 0.04 -7.89 20.96
C ASP A 29 0.67 -8.38 19.64
N VAL A 30 0.82 -7.48 18.67
CA VAL A 30 1.44 -7.79 17.36
C VAL A 30 2.92 -8.11 17.49
N VAL A 31 3.67 -7.32 18.26
CA VAL A 31 5.13 -7.50 18.43
C VAL A 31 5.44 -8.78 19.21
N GLN A 32 4.60 -9.14 20.16
CA GLN A 32 4.78 -10.32 21.01
C GLN A 32 4.14 -11.60 20.43
N THR A 33 3.59 -11.55 19.20
CA THR A 33 2.98 -12.71 18.55
C THR A 33 3.76 -13.06 17.28
N ASP A 34 4.20 -14.31 17.17
CA ASP A 34 4.89 -14.78 15.98
C ASP A 34 3.93 -15.02 14.78
N GLY A 35 4.52 -15.27 13.61
CA GLY A 35 3.75 -15.56 12.39
C GLY A 35 2.87 -16.83 12.45
N LYS A 36 2.97 -17.63 13.50
CA LYS A 36 2.15 -18.81 13.77
C LYS A 36 1.07 -18.56 14.82
N GLY A 37 1.01 -17.35 15.37
CA GLY A 37 0.05 -16.96 16.41
C GLY A 37 0.47 -17.32 17.83
N THR A 38 1.73 -17.73 18.05
CA THR A 38 2.25 -18.01 19.38
C THR A 38 2.63 -16.70 20.06
N LYS A 39 2.13 -16.48 21.28
CA LYS A 39 2.47 -15.32 22.08
C LYS A 39 3.66 -15.58 22.98
N TYR A 40 4.57 -14.61 23.04
CA TYR A 40 5.73 -14.60 23.89
C TYR A 40 5.69 -13.37 24.80
N ASP A 41 6.11 -13.52 26.04
CA ASP A 41 6.34 -12.38 26.91
C ASP A 41 7.75 -11.84 26.65
N LEU A 42 7.82 -10.77 25.88
CA LEU A 42 9.08 -10.10 25.49
C LEU A 42 9.34 -8.85 26.35
N ASN A 43 8.67 -8.69 27.47
CA ASN A 43 8.76 -7.48 28.30
C ASN A 43 8.62 -6.19 27.46
N PHE A 44 7.65 -6.18 26.54
CA PHE A 44 7.39 -5.04 25.65
C PHE A 44 7.14 -3.77 26.45
N LYS A 45 7.81 -2.69 26.05
CA LYS A 45 7.60 -1.36 26.59
C LYS A 45 7.63 -0.34 25.44
N ALA A 46 6.55 0.37 25.23
CA ALA A 46 6.53 1.52 24.34
C ALA A 46 7.29 2.69 25.00
N ASP A 47 8.31 3.20 24.28
CA ASP A 47 9.08 4.36 24.72
C ASP A 47 8.57 5.65 24.08
N ASN A 48 8.12 5.57 22.82
CA ASN A 48 7.43 6.66 22.11
C ASN A 48 6.38 6.09 21.18
N LEU A 49 5.22 6.75 21.10
CA LEU A 49 4.10 6.40 20.24
C LEU A 49 3.47 7.66 19.65
N GLU A 50 3.53 7.78 18.32
CA GLU A 50 3.09 8.97 17.61
C GLU A 50 2.25 8.59 16.38
N GLU A 51 1.08 9.19 16.24
CA GLU A 51 0.29 9.10 14.99
C GLU A 51 0.90 10.05 13.97
N ILE A 52 1.56 9.50 12.93
CA ILE A 52 2.29 10.28 11.92
C ILE A 52 1.47 10.56 10.67
N ARG A 53 0.41 9.77 10.40
CA ARG A 53 -0.42 9.92 9.21
C ARG A 53 -1.75 9.22 9.37
N GLN A 54 -2.80 9.82 8.81
CA GLN A 54 -4.08 9.16 8.54
C GLN A 54 -4.15 8.77 7.07
N ILE A 55 -4.80 7.64 6.78
CA ILE A 55 -5.05 7.15 5.42
C ILE A 55 -6.57 7.22 5.21
N THR A 56 -6.98 8.09 4.32
CA THR A 56 -8.39 8.28 3.96
C THR A 56 -8.83 7.37 2.81
N VAL A 57 -10.12 7.40 2.50
CA VAL A 57 -10.67 6.77 1.28
C VAL A 57 -9.98 7.36 0.04
N ALA A 58 -9.84 8.69 -0.05
CA ALA A 58 -9.15 9.35 -1.16
C ALA A 58 -7.70 8.88 -1.30
N ASP A 59 -6.93 8.80 -0.20
CA ASP A 59 -5.56 8.27 -0.21
C ASP A 59 -5.51 6.83 -0.70
N SER A 60 -6.45 5.99 -0.26
CA SER A 60 -6.50 4.58 -0.67
C SER A 60 -6.81 4.41 -2.14
N ILE A 61 -7.73 5.21 -2.69
CA ILE A 61 -8.03 5.25 -4.13
C ILE A 61 -6.76 5.64 -4.91
N GLN A 62 -6.06 6.70 -4.46
CA GLN A 62 -4.83 7.17 -5.11
C GLN A 62 -3.72 6.11 -5.07
N ILE A 63 -3.47 5.50 -3.91
CA ILE A 63 -2.45 4.42 -3.76
C ILE A 63 -2.76 3.24 -4.69
N ILE A 64 -4.04 2.82 -4.78
CA ILE A 64 -4.45 1.72 -5.66
C ILE A 64 -4.29 2.12 -7.13
N ALA A 65 -4.67 3.35 -7.49
CA ALA A 65 -4.56 3.87 -8.84
C ALA A 65 -3.09 3.95 -9.27
N ASP A 66 -2.20 4.47 -8.43
CA ASP A 66 -0.77 4.60 -8.72
C ASP A 66 -0.09 3.23 -8.88
N ALA A 67 -0.35 2.31 -7.95
CA ALA A 67 0.17 0.94 -8.03
C ALA A 67 -0.35 0.21 -9.28
N PHE A 68 -1.63 0.38 -9.61
CA PHE A 68 -2.21 -0.20 -10.81
C PHE A 68 -1.63 0.42 -12.08
N ASN A 69 -1.50 1.74 -12.15
CA ASN A 69 -0.98 2.43 -13.33
C ASN A 69 0.47 2.02 -13.63
N ALA A 70 1.33 1.92 -12.61
CA ALA A 70 2.70 1.46 -12.79
C ALA A 70 2.78 0.04 -13.37
N ASP A 71 1.95 -0.90 -12.90
CA ASP A 71 1.87 -2.27 -13.43
C ASP A 71 1.19 -2.32 -14.80
N LYS A 72 0.13 -1.53 -15.00
CA LYS A 72 -0.59 -1.39 -16.27
C LYS A 72 0.31 -0.91 -17.39
N ASP A 73 1.09 0.14 -17.16
CA ASP A 73 1.96 0.72 -18.17
C ASP A 73 3.03 -0.27 -18.62
N LYS A 74 3.62 -1.00 -17.67
CA LYS A 74 4.58 -2.07 -17.98
C LYS A 74 3.94 -3.20 -18.80
N LYS A 75 2.78 -3.68 -18.38
CA LYS A 75 2.05 -4.73 -19.11
C LYS A 75 1.60 -4.25 -20.49
N ARG A 76 1.09 -3.02 -20.58
CA ARG A 76 0.68 -2.42 -21.85
C ARG A 76 1.83 -2.34 -22.82
N ALA A 77 3.02 -1.90 -22.39
CA ALA A 77 4.20 -1.85 -23.22
C ALA A 77 4.60 -3.24 -23.78
N GLN A 78 4.55 -4.27 -22.93
CA GLN A 78 4.84 -5.66 -23.35
C GLN A 78 3.82 -6.19 -24.35
N LEU A 79 2.54 -5.96 -24.12
CA LEU A 79 1.47 -6.37 -25.01
C LEU A 79 1.53 -5.63 -26.35
N GLN A 80 1.81 -4.31 -26.31
CA GLN A 80 1.99 -3.50 -27.51
C GLN A 80 3.16 -3.98 -28.36
N GLN A 81 4.28 -4.33 -27.74
CA GLN A 81 5.42 -4.92 -28.47
C GLN A 81 5.05 -6.24 -29.14
N SER A 82 4.27 -7.08 -28.45
CA SER A 82 3.80 -8.35 -29.02
C SER A 82 2.80 -8.13 -30.14
N LEU A 83 1.89 -7.17 -29.99
CA LEU A 83 0.95 -6.77 -31.04
C LEU A 83 1.68 -6.31 -32.30
N THR A 84 2.62 -5.36 -32.16
CA THR A 84 3.41 -4.82 -33.29
C THR A 84 4.15 -5.95 -34.03
N ARG A 85 4.84 -6.85 -33.32
CA ARG A 85 5.54 -7.98 -33.94
C ARG A 85 4.61 -8.90 -34.74
N ASN A 86 3.42 -9.19 -34.21
CA ASN A 86 2.46 -10.05 -34.91
C ASN A 86 1.83 -9.31 -36.10
N GLN A 87 1.61 -8.02 -36.00
CA GLN A 87 1.14 -7.19 -37.10
C GLN A 87 2.16 -7.16 -38.25
N GLU A 88 3.42 -6.89 -37.96
CA GLU A 88 4.50 -6.89 -38.94
C GLU A 88 4.67 -8.28 -39.63
N SER A 89 4.54 -9.36 -38.83
CA SER A 89 4.60 -10.72 -39.35
C SER A 89 3.41 -11.04 -40.26
N LEU A 90 2.21 -10.58 -39.89
CA LEU A 90 1.01 -10.73 -40.71
C LEU A 90 1.15 -9.98 -42.02
N ASP A 91 1.63 -8.73 -41.99
CA ASP A 91 1.80 -7.90 -43.17
C ASP A 91 2.90 -8.48 -44.08
N LYS A 92 4.00 -8.99 -43.52
CA LYS A 92 5.04 -9.71 -44.29
C LYS A 92 4.50 -10.96 -44.97
N GLU A 93 3.67 -11.74 -44.26
CA GLU A 93 3.08 -12.95 -44.82
C GLU A 93 2.07 -12.62 -45.95
N LYS A 94 1.22 -11.58 -45.78
CA LYS A 94 0.28 -11.08 -46.79
C LYS A 94 0.99 -10.62 -48.06
N ASN A 95 2.18 -10.04 -47.92
CA ASN A 95 2.98 -9.53 -49.07
C ASN A 95 3.99 -10.56 -49.62
N SER A 96 3.98 -11.77 -49.08
CA SER A 96 4.83 -12.86 -49.54
C SER A 96 4.42 -13.30 -50.95
N ARG A 97 5.39 -13.78 -51.75
CA ARG A 97 5.14 -14.39 -53.09
C ARG A 97 4.21 -15.60 -52.98
N TYR A 98 4.24 -16.31 -51.84
CA TYR A 98 3.42 -17.48 -51.54
C TYR A 98 2.79 -17.37 -50.15
N PRO A 99 1.70 -16.63 -50.01
CA PRO A 99 1.08 -16.40 -48.70
C PRO A 99 0.53 -17.70 -48.10
N GLY A 100 0.97 -18.05 -46.90
CA GLY A 100 0.50 -19.22 -46.15
C GLY A 100 -0.77 -18.94 -45.39
N LYS A 101 -1.92 -19.46 -45.77
CA LYS A 101 -3.20 -19.24 -45.09
C LYS A 101 -3.15 -19.55 -43.60
N THR A 102 -2.48 -20.61 -43.18
CA THR A 102 -2.34 -21.04 -41.78
C THR A 102 -1.57 -20.01 -40.97
N MET A 103 -0.46 -19.47 -41.53
CA MET A 103 0.37 -18.49 -40.85
C MET A 103 -0.37 -17.13 -40.72
N MET A 104 -1.06 -16.70 -41.79
CA MET A 104 -1.90 -15.50 -41.73
C MET A 104 -2.99 -15.62 -40.66
N THR A 105 -3.67 -16.77 -40.61
CA THR A 105 -4.70 -17.00 -39.57
C THR A 105 -4.11 -16.98 -38.16
N PHE A 106 -2.91 -17.57 -37.99
CA PHE A 106 -2.22 -17.56 -36.68
C PHE A 106 -1.86 -16.14 -36.24
N TYR A 107 -1.21 -15.36 -37.12
CA TYR A 107 -0.85 -13.99 -36.79
C TYR A 107 -2.10 -13.10 -36.56
N GLN A 108 -3.15 -13.27 -37.36
CA GLN A 108 -4.40 -12.51 -37.15
C GLN A 108 -5.01 -12.80 -35.77
N LYS A 109 -5.12 -14.07 -35.39
CA LYS A 109 -5.61 -14.45 -34.05
C LYS A 109 -4.78 -13.84 -32.93
N ASN A 110 -3.46 -13.77 -33.09
CA ASN A 110 -2.59 -13.13 -32.11
C ASN A 110 -2.82 -11.61 -32.04
N VAL A 111 -2.95 -10.93 -33.17
CA VAL A 111 -3.32 -9.51 -33.26
C VAL A 111 -4.60 -9.25 -32.51
N ASP A 112 -5.66 -10.00 -32.80
CA ASP A 112 -6.97 -9.85 -32.16
C ASP A 112 -6.88 -10.10 -30.64
N ARG A 113 -6.13 -11.13 -30.23
CA ARG A 113 -5.91 -11.45 -28.81
C ARG A 113 -5.18 -10.34 -28.08
N TYR A 114 -4.09 -9.80 -28.62
CA TYR A 114 -3.31 -8.77 -27.95
C TYR A 114 -4.09 -7.44 -27.89
N THR A 115 -4.84 -7.11 -28.92
CA THR A 115 -5.76 -5.95 -28.92
C THR A 115 -6.75 -6.09 -27.78
N HIS A 116 -7.45 -7.23 -27.67
CA HIS A 116 -8.41 -7.47 -26.59
C HIS A 116 -7.77 -7.41 -25.19
N LEU A 117 -6.54 -7.92 -25.04
CA LEU A 117 -5.83 -7.85 -23.74
C LEU A 117 -5.46 -6.41 -23.36
N ILE A 118 -5.08 -5.57 -24.32
CA ILE A 118 -4.80 -4.15 -24.10
C ILE A 118 -6.08 -3.44 -23.65
N ASP A 119 -7.19 -3.65 -24.35
CA ASP A 119 -8.49 -3.04 -24.02
C ASP A 119 -9.00 -3.46 -22.63
N SER A 120 -8.79 -4.73 -22.26
CA SER A 120 -9.22 -5.24 -20.97
C SER A 120 -8.44 -4.65 -19.78
N LEU A 121 -7.20 -4.18 -19.99
CA LEU A 121 -6.43 -3.51 -18.94
C LEU A 121 -7.10 -2.24 -18.42
N GLU A 122 -7.76 -1.48 -19.31
CA GLU A 122 -8.44 -0.24 -18.92
C GLU A 122 -9.71 -0.51 -18.07
N GLN A 123 -10.41 -1.61 -18.36
CA GLN A 123 -11.61 -2.00 -17.62
C GLN A 123 -11.28 -2.49 -16.22
N THR A 124 -10.12 -3.16 -16.06
CA THR A 124 -9.69 -3.71 -14.76
C THR A 124 -9.37 -2.61 -13.73
N ALA A 125 -8.94 -1.42 -14.18
CA ALA A 125 -8.63 -0.29 -13.30
C ALA A 125 -9.82 0.12 -12.45
N ARG A 126 -11.00 0.27 -13.07
CA ARG A 126 -12.24 0.70 -12.40
C ARG A 126 -12.71 -0.30 -11.35
N ALA A 127 -12.59 -1.61 -11.62
CA ALA A 127 -13.03 -2.64 -10.69
C ALA A 127 -12.28 -2.62 -9.35
N LYS A 128 -11.00 -2.16 -9.33
CA LYS A 128 -10.19 -2.14 -8.10
C LYS A 128 -10.59 -1.03 -7.13
N THR A 129 -11.11 0.09 -7.63
CA THR A 129 -11.54 1.22 -6.79
C THR A 129 -13.04 1.24 -6.52
N ALA A 130 -13.82 0.41 -7.21
CA ALA A 130 -15.28 0.38 -7.13
C ALA A 130 -15.82 0.27 -5.70
N ARG A 131 -15.13 -0.46 -4.80
CA ARG A 131 -15.53 -0.60 -3.39
C ARG A 131 -15.51 0.70 -2.59
N TYR A 132 -14.90 1.75 -3.13
CA TYR A 132 -14.77 3.05 -2.48
C TYR A 132 -15.70 4.11 -3.07
N GLU A 133 -16.34 3.86 -4.24
CA GLU A 133 -17.12 4.86 -4.99
C GLU A 133 -18.32 5.45 -4.21
N SER A 134 -18.86 4.69 -3.22
CA SER A 134 -19.98 5.13 -2.39
C SER A 134 -19.58 5.66 -1.01
N ARG A 135 -18.27 5.75 -0.72
CA ARG A 135 -17.77 6.17 0.60
C ARG A 135 -17.36 7.65 0.58
N ASP A 136 -17.38 8.28 1.75
CA ASP A 136 -16.85 9.63 1.91
C ASP A 136 -15.34 9.62 1.71
N ASN A 137 -14.84 10.49 0.84
CA ASN A 137 -13.41 10.62 0.54
C ASN A 137 -12.57 10.96 1.77
N ASN A 138 -13.14 11.64 2.76
CA ASN A 138 -12.48 12.02 4.00
C ASN A 138 -12.58 10.94 5.10
N GLU A 139 -13.31 9.87 4.86
CA GLU A 139 -13.43 8.78 5.82
C GLU A 139 -12.05 8.16 6.08
N ILE A 140 -11.66 8.08 7.36
CA ILE A 140 -10.37 7.51 7.77
C ILE A 140 -10.47 5.99 7.77
N LEU A 141 -9.66 5.34 6.94
CA LEU A 141 -9.60 3.88 6.81
C LEU A 141 -8.52 3.24 7.67
N ALA A 142 -7.44 3.97 7.88
CA ALA A 142 -6.32 3.52 8.70
C ALA A 142 -5.55 4.71 9.28
N VAL A 143 -4.78 4.44 10.33
CA VAL A 143 -3.82 5.36 10.89
C VAL A 143 -2.43 4.75 10.84
N VAL A 144 -1.43 5.55 10.56
CA VAL A 144 -0.02 5.13 10.63
C VAL A 144 0.54 5.64 11.95
N VAL A 145 0.91 4.70 12.80
CA VAL A 145 1.46 4.99 14.12
C VAL A 145 2.92 4.58 14.13
N ARG A 146 3.82 5.52 14.40
CA ARG A 146 5.22 5.24 14.68
C ARG A 146 5.37 4.88 16.14
N CYS A 147 5.97 3.74 16.39
CA CYS A 147 6.26 3.29 17.75
C CYS A 147 7.74 2.95 17.87
N THR A 148 8.40 3.61 18.83
CA THR A 148 9.71 3.17 19.35
C THR A 148 9.45 2.41 20.62
N TYR A 149 9.94 1.18 20.69
CA TYR A 149 9.71 0.29 21.81
C TYR A 149 10.96 -0.51 22.15
N THR A 150 10.99 -1.02 23.37
CA THR A 150 12.03 -1.97 23.85
C THR A 150 11.39 -3.32 24.10
N ILE A 151 12.14 -4.37 23.74
CA ILE A 151 11.81 -5.79 23.99
C ILE A 151 13.04 -6.56 24.43
N ASP A 152 12.84 -7.68 25.10
CA ASP A 152 13.88 -8.66 25.37
C ASP A 152 13.96 -9.66 24.20
N GLU A 153 15.15 -9.79 23.61
CA GLU A 153 15.39 -10.76 22.53
C GLU A 153 15.35 -12.20 23.08
N GLN A 154 14.54 -13.06 22.50
CA GLN A 154 14.32 -14.44 22.97
C GLN A 154 15.60 -15.29 23.08
N LEU A 155 16.56 -15.09 22.16
CA LEU A 155 17.76 -15.93 22.08
C LEU A 155 18.92 -15.41 22.93
N THR A 156 19.00 -14.13 23.19
CA THR A 156 20.17 -13.49 23.81
C THR A 156 19.87 -12.92 25.18
N ASN A 157 18.60 -12.82 25.56
CA ASN A 157 18.11 -12.06 26.72
C ASN A 157 18.65 -10.62 26.78
N LYS A 158 19.03 -10.07 25.62
CA LYS A 158 19.46 -8.68 25.51
C LYS A 158 18.27 -7.80 25.21
N ARG A 159 18.27 -6.63 25.79
CA ARG A 159 17.27 -5.62 25.52
C ARG A 159 17.57 -4.94 24.18
N ALA A 160 16.60 -4.94 23.26
CA ALA A 160 16.70 -4.29 21.95
C ALA A 160 15.69 -3.16 21.89
N THR A 161 16.11 -2.04 21.27
CA THR A 161 15.21 -0.91 20.94
C THR A 161 14.95 -0.94 19.45
N GLU A 162 13.68 -0.85 19.07
CA GLU A 162 13.26 -0.89 17.68
C GLU A 162 12.25 0.23 17.39
N THR A 163 12.26 0.71 16.15
CA THR A 163 11.28 1.71 15.67
C THR A 163 10.57 1.18 14.44
N PHE A 164 9.25 1.12 14.51
CA PHE A 164 8.38 0.66 13.43
C PHE A 164 7.24 1.64 13.17
N ASP A 165 6.83 1.70 11.90
CA ASP A 165 5.57 2.30 11.48
C ASP A 165 4.53 1.18 11.35
N PHE A 166 3.46 1.28 12.11
CA PHE A 166 2.33 0.35 12.11
C PHE A 166 1.13 1.00 11.41
N VAL A 167 0.54 0.29 10.45
CA VAL A 167 -0.72 0.69 9.82
C VAL A 167 -1.85 -0.01 10.55
N LEU A 168 -2.64 0.75 11.29
CA LEU A 168 -3.66 0.25 12.20
C LEU A 168 -5.07 0.68 11.78
N SER A 169 -6.09 -0.07 12.18
CA SER A 169 -7.47 0.39 12.06
C SER A 169 -7.73 1.57 13.01
N PRO A 170 -8.61 2.52 12.66
CA PRO A 170 -8.88 3.70 13.49
C PRO A 170 -9.42 3.36 14.88
N ASP A 171 -10.09 2.22 15.01
CA ASP A 171 -10.62 1.70 16.27
C ASP A 171 -9.57 0.96 17.14
N GLY A 172 -8.36 0.72 16.61
CA GLY A 172 -7.28 0.02 17.31
C GLY A 172 -7.49 -1.48 17.45
N THR A 173 -8.32 -2.10 16.60
CA THR A 173 -8.63 -3.55 16.69
C THR A 173 -7.78 -4.41 15.74
N LYS A 174 -7.21 -3.81 14.67
CA LYS A 174 -6.46 -4.53 13.64
C LYS A 174 -5.17 -3.82 13.29
N CYS A 175 -4.10 -4.61 13.12
CA CYS A 175 -2.88 -4.19 12.46
C CYS A 175 -2.88 -4.74 11.02
N TYR A 176 -2.81 -3.85 10.04
CA TYR A 176 -2.80 -4.23 8.62
C TYR A 176 -1.40 -4.52 8.11
N SER A 177 -0.42 -3.80 8.60
CA SER A 177 1.00 -4.00 8.26
C SER A 177 1.91 -3.29 9.25
N GLN A 178 3.18 -3.70 9.26
CA GLN A 178 4.25 -3.04 9.99
C GLN A 178 5.49 -2.92 9.10
N LYS A 179 6.25 -1.87 9.30
CA LYS A 179 7.48 -1.61 8.55
C LYS A 179 8.53 -1.01 9.46
N ARG A 180 9.72 -1.62 9.48
CA ARG A 180 10.86 -1.09 10.23
C ARG A 180 11.30 0.25 9.65
N VAL A 181 11.48 1.23 10.49
CA VAL A 181 12.07 2.52 10.13
C VAL A 181 13.58 2.31 10.03
N LYS A 182 14.14 2.62 8.86
CA LYS A 182 15.61 2.60 8.68
C LYS A 182 16.14 3.93 9.19
N GLU A 183 17.09 3.86 10.09
CA GLU A 183 17.90 5.00 10.50
C GLU A 183 18.75 5.50 9.34
#